data_df04dae663d73f12c58cea4f31c7c21c
#
_entry.id   df04dae663d73f12c58cea4f31c7c21c
#
_cell.length_a   1.000
_cell.length_b   1.000
_cell.length_c   1.000
_cell.angle_alpha   90.00
_cell.angle_beta   90.00
_cell.angle_gamma   90.00
#
_symmetry.space_group_name_H-M   'P 1'
#
loop_
_entity.id
_entity.type
_entity.pdbx_description
1 polymer ?
#
loop_
_entity_poly.entity_id
_entity_poly.type
_entity_poly.pdbx_seq_one_letter_code
_entity_poly.pdbx_strand_id
1 'polypeptide(L)'
;QAIEEQLSRYRDYKPREWDDGSDAARHQKYIEELPAVIEHALAGLREAMARENRILGEIELLDMLPGLALPHNTRPDYNRRGDLKTKWSSPDRRAKSGFKAAAIPKSLTGMFDMKNVFQAAGFWALNGRQPPFLVYASASNYQIFTPENCDELKDDFLADVVEEIKVQHRCTENLLQAAETKEQLLGMVAPDFKNIIWNEPPGYLAEAKRVWGLA
;
A
#
# COMPACT_ATOMS: atom_id res chain seq x y z
N GLN A 1 -19.64 17.14 -2.39
CA GLN A 1 -20.47 15.93 -2.34
C GLN A 1 -19.66 14.68 -1.98
N ALA A 2 -18.56 14.33 -2.70
CA ALA A 2 -17.74 13.16 -2.39
C ALA A 2 -17.07 13.23 -1.00
N ILE A 3 -16.62 14.42 -0.57
CA ILE A 3 -16.06 14.64 0.77
C ILE A 3 -17.13 14.41 1.85
N GLU A 4 -18.32 14.94 1.67
CA GLU A 4 -19.42 14.76 2.63
C GLU A 4 -19.87 13.30 2.74
N GLU A 5 -19.90 12.58 1.62
CA GLU A 5 -20.21 11.14 1.62
C GLU A 5 -19.16 10.33 2.40
N GLN A 6 -17.87 10.61 2.21
CA GLN A 6 -16.81 9.95 2.96
C GLN A 6 -16.85 10.35 4.45
N LEU A 7 -17.06 11.62 4.77
CA LEU A 7 -17.21 12.09 6.15
C LEU A 7 -18.40 11.41 6.84
N SER A 8 -19.53 11.20 6.13
CA SER A 8 -20.68 10.48 6.68
C SER A 8 -20.29 9.05 7.05
N ARG A 9 -19.64 8.30 6.16
CA ARG A 9 -19.17 6.94 6.43
C ARG A 9 -18.22 6.87 7.64
N TYR A 10 -17.32 7.85 7.77
CA TYR A 10 -16.41 7.92 8.92
C TYR A 10 -17.12 8.27 10.23
N ARG A 11 -18.17 9.10 10.23
CA ARG A 11 -18.98 9.42 11.42
C ARG A 11 -19.72 8.22 11.97
N ASP A 12 -20.10 7.27 11.13
CA ASP A 12 -20.84 6.06 11.51
C ASP A 12 -19.91 4.95 12.07
N TYR A 13 -18.59 5.19 12.09
CA TYR A 13 -17.63 4.23 12.63
C TYR A 13 -17.87 3.99 14.13
N LYS A 14 -17.93 2.72 14.49
CA LYS A 14 -18.01 2.30 15.91
C LYS A 14 -16.63 1.75 16.31
N PRO A 15 -16.03 2.29 17.39
CA PRO A 15 -14.80 1.74 17.96
C PRO A 15 -15.00 0.25 18.31
N ARG A 16 -13.96 -0.53 18.28
CA ARG A 16 -13.97 -1.94 18.67
C ARG A 16 -14.24 -2.07 20.17
N GLU A 17 -14.93 -3.14 20.61
CA GLU A 17 -15.32 -3.35 22.02
C GLU A 17 -14.13 -3.36 23.00
N TRP A 18 -12.92 -3.70 22.52
CA TRP A 18 -11.68 -3.75 23.32
C TRP A 18 -10.86 -2.44 23.28
N ASP A 19 -11.38 -1.40 22.64
CA ASP A 19 -10.68 -0.11 22.52
C ASP A 19 -10.67 0.63 23.86
N ASP A 20 -9.49 1.09 24.27
CA ASP A 20 -9.27 1.91 25.47
C ASP A 20 -9.58 3.41 25.26
N GLY A 21 -10.28 3.74 24.17
CA GLY A 21 -10.56 5.11 23.72
C GLY A 21 -9.51 5.67 22.75
N SER A 22 -8.41 4.97 22.50
CA SER A 22 -7.37 5.43 21.58
C SER A 22 -7.83 5.39 20.12
N ASP A 23 -8.65 4.40 19.75
CA ASP A 23 -9.23 4.29 18.41
C ASP A 23 -10.24 5.42 18.16
N ALA A 24 -11.09 5.74 19.13
CA ALA A 24 -12.05 6.83 19.01
C ALA A 24 -11.34 8.19 18.84
N ALA A 25 -10.31 8.46 19.64
CA ALA A 25 -9.50 9.68 19.53
C ALA A 25 -8.77 9.77 18.18
N ARG A 26 -8.19 8.67 17.70
CA ARG A 26 -7.54 8.57 16.39
C ARG A 26 -8.54 8.80 15.26
N HIS A 27 -9.72 8.19 15.35
CA HIS A 27 -10.78 8.35 14.37
C HIS A 27 -11.25 9.81 14.27
N GLN A 28 -11.50 10.44 15.43
CA GLN A 28 -11.87 11.87 15.48
C GLN A 28 -10.78 12.73 14.83
N LYS A 29 -9.51 12.44 15.11
CA LYS A 29 -8.38 13.16 14.51
C LYS A 29 -8.34 13.02 12.98
N TYR A 30 -8.64 11.83 12.45
CA TYR A 30 -8.71 11.59 11.01
C TYR A 30 -9.87 12.36 10.35
N ILE A 31 -11.04 12.43 11.01
CA ILE A 31 -12.17 13.27 10.53
C ILE A 31 -11.74 14.74 10.41
N GLU A 32 -11.02 15.25 11.40
CA GLU A 32 -10.53 16.64 11.38
C GLU A 32 -9.51 16.89 10.24
N GLU A 33 -8.65 15.93 9.96
CA GLU A 33 -7.59 16.03 8.95
C GLU A 33 -8.08 15.76 7.53
N LEU A 34 -9.15 14.97 7.36
CA LEU A 34 -9.61 14.47 6.08
C LEU A 34 -9.82 15.55 5.01
N PRO A 35 -10.45 16.72 5.28
CA PRO A 35 -10.61 17.76 4.27
C PRO A 35 -9.27 18.24 3.71
N ALA A 36 -8.31 18.54 4.58
CA ALA A 36 -6.99 19.03 4.16
C ALA A 36 -6.18 17.95 3.43
N VAL A 37 -6.26 16.69 3.88
CA VAL A 37 -5.61 15.55 3.18
C VAL A 37 -6.18 15.42 1.76
N ILE A 38 -7.50 15.53 1.58
CA ILE A 38 -8.14 15.45 0.26
C ILE A 38 -7.70 16.62 -0.63
N GLU A 39 -7.67 17.85 -0.11
CA GLU A 39 -7.22 19.02 -0.86
C GLU A 39 -5.78 18.85 -1.35
N HIS A 40 -4.86 18.45 -0.47
CA HIS A 40 -3.47 18.20 -0.83
C HIS A 40 -3.31 17.01 -1.78
N ALA A 41 -4.06 15.93 -1.60
CA ALA A 41 -4.06 14.80 -2.51
C ALA A 41 -4.50 15.22 -3.92
N LEU A 42 -5.60 15.98 -4.03
CA LEU A 42 -6.09 16.48 -5.31
C LEU A 42 -5.11 17.47 -5.97
N ALA A 43 -4.49 18.35 -5.18
CA ALA A 43 -3.47 19.27 -5.70
C ALA A 43 -2.27 18.50 -6.26
N GLY A 44 -1.72 17.55 -5.50
CA GLY A 44 -0.59 16.73 -5.93
C GLY A 44 -0.92 15.86 -7.17
N LEU A 45 -2.10 15.26 -7.22
CA LEU A 45 -2.52 14.47 -8.38
C LEU A 45 -2.71 15.35 -9.64
N ARG A 46 -3.32 16.53 -9.51
CA ARG A 46 -3.45 17.47 -10.64
C ARG A 46 -2.09 17.91 -11.18
N GLU A 47 -1.13 18.17 -10.30
CA GLU A 47 0.24 18.52 -10.69
C GLU A 47 0.96 17.35 -11.34
N ALA A 48 0.93 16.16 -10.72
CA ALA A 48 1.58 14.95 -11.26
C ALA A 48 1.04 14.55 -12.64
N MET A 49 -0.25 14.80 -12.88
CA MET A 49 -0.94 14.43 -14.13
C MET A 49 -1.24 15.64 -15.03
N ALA A 50 -0.60 16.79 -14.82
CA ALA A 50 -0.90 18.02 -15.57
C ALA A 50 -0.73 17.89 -17.10
N ARG A 51 0.06 16.92 -17.54
CA ARG A 51 0.31 16.63 -18.98
C ARG A 51 -0.55 15.50 -19.54
N GLU A 52 -1.40 14.90 -18.73
CA GLU A 52 -2.22 13.77 -19.12
C GLU A 52 -3.52 14.26 -19.79
N ASN A 53 -3.85 13.71 -20.96
CA ASN A 53 -5.09 14.05 -21.67
C ASN A 53 -6.32 13.39 -21.04
N ARG A 54 -6.12 12.34 -20.24
CA ARG A 54 -7.18 11.57 -19.59
C ARG A 54 -6.66 11.00 -18.28
N ILE A 55 -7.49 11.08 -17.24
CA ILE A 55 -7.24 10.43 -15.97
C ILE A 55 -8.00 9.10 -15.95
N LEU A 56 -7.26 8.01 -15.82
CA LEU A 56 -7.82 6.68 -15.57
C LEU A 56 -7.65 6.40 -14.08
N GLY A 57 -8.69 5.86 -13.45
CA GLY A 57 -8.63 5.38 -12.07
C GLY A 57 -7.86 4.07 -11.94
N GLU A 58 -8.05 3.39 -10.81
CA GLU A 58 -7.42 2.10 -10.52
C GLU A 58 -7.58 1.09 -11.65
N ILE A 59 -6.49 0.51 -12.09
CA ILE A 59 -6.44 -0.50 -13.15
C ILE A 59 -5.58 -1.66 -12.67
N GLU A 60 -6.11 -2.87 -12.75
CA GLU A 60 -5.33 -4.07 -12.51
C GLU A 60 -4.36 -4.33 -13.68
N LEU A 61 -3.09 -4.52 -13.35
CA LEU A 61 -2.05 -4.98 -14.27
C LEU A 61 -1.68 -6.41 -13.87
N LEU A 62 -1.96 -7.36 -14.73
CA LEU A 62 -1.66 -8.77 -14.53
C LEU A 62 -0.95 -9.28 -15.78
N ASP A 63 0.33 -9.59 -15.68
CA ASP A 63 1.13 -10.11 -16.78
C ASP A 63 2.36 -10.86 -16.27
N MET A 64 3.04 -11.54 -17.15
CA MET A 64 4.25 -12.31 -16.86
C MET A 64 5.47 -11.40 -16.80
N LEU A 65 6.19 -11.44 -15.69
CA LEU A 65 7.56 -10.93 -15.68
C LEU A 65 8.49 -11.95 -16.34
N PRO A 66 9.42 -11.53 -17.19
CA PRO A 66 10.31 -12.43 -17.92
C PRO A 66 11.04 -13.39 -16.98
N GLY A 67 10.92 -14.72 -17.26
CA GLY A 67 11.57 -15.79 -16.50
C GLY A 67 10.78 -16.28 -15.27
N LEU A 68 9.53 -15.87 -15.12
CA LEU A 68 8.60 -16.41 -14.12
C LEU A 68 7.54 -17.28 -14.79
N ALA A 69 7.03 -18.26 -14.06
CA ALA A 69 5.92 -19.14 -14.47
C ALA A 69 4.56 -18.63 -13.95
N LEU A 70 4.56 -17.78 -12.92
CA LEU A 70 3.35 -17.18 -12.36
C LEU A 70 3.27 -15.69 -12.74
N PRO A 71 2.06 -15.17 -13.04
CA PRO A 71 1.89 -13.76 -13.35
C PRO A 71 2.11 -12.89 -12.11
N HIS A 72 2.68 -11.71 -12.34
CA HIS A 72 2.74 -10.65 -11.36
C HIS A 72 1.47 -9.80 -11.45
N ASN A 73 0.87 -9.50 -10.31
CA ASN A 73 -0.31 -8.64 -10.20
C ASN A 73 0.02 -7.37 -9.43
N THR A 74 -0.34 -6.24 -9.99
CA THR A 74 -0.21 -4.94 -9.33
C THR A 74 -1.36 -4.00 -9.75
N ARG A 75 -1.68 -3.01 -8.90
CA ARG A 75 -2.81 -2.10 -9.13
C ARG A 75 -2.39 -0.66 -8.86
N PRO A 76 -1.96 0.07 -9.89
CA PRO A 76 -1.76 1.51 -9.77
C PRO A 76 -3.10 2.23 -9.61
N ASP A 77 -3.12 3.25 -8.76
CA ASP A 77 -4.32 4.07 -8.52
C ASP A 77 -4.68 4.93 -9.75
N TYR A 78 -3.67 5.37 -10.52
CA TYR A 78 -3.85 6.34 -11.60
C TYR A 78 -3.00 6.04 -12.83
N ASN A 79 -3.63 6.12 -14.00
CA ASN A 79 -3.00 6.09 -15.33
C ASN A 79 -2.00 4.94 -15.53
N ARG A 80 -2.25 3.79 -14.89
CA ARG A 80 -1.43 2.57 -14.93
C ARG A 80 0.00 2.75 -14.37
N ARG A 81 0.35 3.89 -13.76
CA ARG A 81 1.72 4.21 -13.32
C ARG A 81 1.81 5.07 -12.06
N GLY A 82 0.70 5.58 -11.56
CA GLY A 82 0.65 6.48 -10.41
C GLY A 82 0.00 5.88 -9.19
N ASP A 83 0.44 6.29 -8.01
CA ASP A 83 -0.11 5.83 -6.75
C ASP A 83 -0.19 6.98 -5.73
N LEU A 84 -1.26 6.97 -4.91
CA LEU A 84 -1.50 7.97 -3.88
C LEU A 84 -1.30 7.36 -2.49
N LYS A 85 -0.42 7.95 -1.71
CA LYS A 85 -0.12 7.57 -0.33
C LYS A 85 -0.55 8.66 0.64
N THR A 86 -1.58 8.42 1.42
CA THR A 86 -1.98 9.35 2.48
C THR A 86 -1.21 9.09 3.76
N LYS A 87 -0.80 10.17 4.43
CA LYS A 87 -0.15 10.13 5.74
C LYS A 87 -1.02 10.85 6.76
N TRP A 88 -1.23 10.18 7.87
CA TRP A 88 -2.12 10.63 8.95
C TRP A 88 -1.34 10.86 10.24
N SER A 89 -1.82 11.77 11.07
CA SER A 89 -1.29 11.94 12.41
C SER A 89 -1.42 10.63 13.21
N SER A 90 -0.43 10.35 14.05
CA SER A 90 -0.40 9.16 14.88
C SER A 90 -0.43 9.53 16.37
N PRO A 91 -1.07 8.71 17.24
CA PRO A 91 -1.03 8.93 18.68
C PRO A 91 0.40 9.02 19.21
N ASP A 92 0.69 10.06 20.00
CA ASP A 92 1.99 10.26 20.64
C ASP A 92 1.77 10.87 22.03
N ARG A 93 2.03 10.10 23.08
CA ARG A 93 1.90 10.53 24.47
C ARG A 93 2.85 11.68 24.86
N ARG A 94 3.89 11.94 24.09
CA ARG A 94 4.87 13.02 24.31
C ARG A 94 4.42 14.34 23.66
N ALA A 95 3.51 14.26 22.69
CA ALA A 95 2.98 15.46 22.04
C ALA A 95 1.93 16.12 22.94
N LYS A 96 1.97 17.44 23.08
CA LYS A 96 0.97 18.21 23.85
C LYS A 96 -0.47 17.99 23.35
N SER A 97 -0.65 17.75 22.07
CA SER A 97 -1.94 17.45 21.43
C SER A 97 -2.37 15.99 21.57
N GLY A 98 -1.51 15.12 22.14
CA GLY A 98 -1.72 13.66 22.11
C GLY A 98 -1.44 13.01 20.76
N PHE A 99 -1.07 13.79 19.73
CA PHE A 99 -0.81 13.32 18.38
C PHE A 99 0.47 13.92 17.82
N LYS A 100 1.26 13.09 17.13
CA LYS A 100 2.36 13.52 16.28
C LYS A 100 1.80 13.79 14.89
N ALA A 101 2.07 14.96 14.35
CA ALA A 101 1.67 15.32 12.99
C ALA A 101 2.23 14.33 11.95
N ALA A 102 1.45 14.08 10.91
CA ALA A 102 1.90 13.29 9.78
C ALA A 102 3.13 13.93 9.12
N ALA A 103 4.14 13.12 8.84
CA ALA A 103 5.32 13.56 8.10
C ALA A 103 5.34 12.87 6.73
N ILE A 104 5.45 13.67 5.68
CA ILE A 104 5.73 13.17 4.33
C ILE A 104 7.22 12.81 4.27
N PRO A 105 7.60 11.67 3.66
CA PRO A 105 9.00 11.29 3.52
C PRO A 105 9.75 12.31 2.64
N LYS A 106 11.00 12.56 2.97
CA LYS A 106 11.89 13.41 2.16
C LYS A 106 12.59 12.63 1.04
N SER A 107 12.67 11.32 1.19
CA SER A 107 13.21 10.36 0.23
C SER A 107 12.47 9.04 0.39
N LEU A 108 12.57 8.15 -0.58
CA LEU A 108 11.94 6.83 -0.56
C LEU A 108 12.85 5.71 -0.04
N THR A 109 14.04 6.05 0.49
CA THR A 109 15.02 5.09 1.02
C THR A 109 14.61 4.44 2.35
N GLY A 110 13.59 4.98 3.03
CA GLY A 110 13.09 4.41 4.28
C GLY A 110 12.43 3.05 4.07
N MET A 111 12.64 2.11 5.01
CA MET A 111 12.11 0.73 4.94
C MET A 111 10.61 0.67 4.60
N PHE A 112 9.80 1.59 5.14
CA PHE A 112 8.37 1.63 4.85
C PHE A 112 8.03 2.24 3.49
N ASP A 113 8.85 3.18 3.01
CA ASP A 113 8.62 3.85 1.75
C ASP A 113 9.16 3.02 0.58
N MET A 114 10.22 2.19 0.80
CA MET A 114 10.70 1.21 -0.17
C MET A 114 9.62 0.22 -0.63
N LYS A 115 8.65 -0.13 0.21
CA LYS A 115 7.50 -0.94 -0.23
C LYS A 115 6.71 -0.28 -1.36
N ASN A 116 6.62 1.05 -1.36
CA ASN A 116 5.96 1.81 -2.41
C ASN A 116 6.83 1.87 -3.68
N VAL A 117 8.16 1.83 -3.55
CA VAL A 117 9.09 1.68 -4.68
C VAL A 117 8.95 0.30 -5.32
N PHE A 118 8.83 -0.78 -4.53
CA PHE A 118 8.53 -2.13 -5.04
C PHE A 118 7.22 -2.16 -5.81
N GLN A 119 6.17 -1.49 -5.32
CA GLN A 119 4.90 -1.37 -6.02
C GLN A 119 5.09 -0.59 -7.35
N ALA A 120 5.79 0.53 -7.31
CA ALA A 120 6.10 1.34 -8.49
C ALA A 120 6.92 0.58 -9.54
N ALA A 121 7.86 -0.27 -9.11
CA ALA A 121 8.63 -1.14 -10.00
C ALA A 121 7.72 -2.16 -10.72
N GLY A 122 6.72 -2.70 -10.05
CA GLY A 122 5.70 -3.53 -10.66
C GLY A 122 4.91 -2.78 -11.75
N PHE A 123 4.46 -1.54 -11.47
CA PHE A 123 3.79 -0.69 -12.46
C PHE A 123 4.67 -0.46 -13.69
N TRP A 124 5.91 -0.03 -13.45
CA TRP A 124 6.89 0.24 -14.49
C TRP A 124 7.15 -0.99 -15.37
N ALA A 125 7.36 -2.15 -14.77
CA ALA A 125 7.66 -3.39 -15.49
C ALA A 125 6.47 -3.85 -16.37
N LEU A 126 5.23 -3.76 -15.87
CA LEU A 126 4.03 -4.23 -16.57
C LEU A 126 3.37 -3.17 -17.46
N ASN A 127 3.84 -1.93 -17.42
CA ASN A 127 3.29 -0.82 -18.23
C ASN A 127 4.29 -0.28 -19.25
N GLY A 128 5.09 -1.16 -19.87
CA GLY A 128 6.04 -0.77 -20.93
C GLY A 128 7.11 0.22 -20.47
N ARG A 129 7.53 0.13 -19.21
CA ARG A 129 8.55 1.00 -18.57
C ARG A 129 8.17 2.48 -18.56
N GLN A 130 6.87 2.78 -18.48
CA GLN A 130 6.41 4.15 -18.32
C GLN A 130 6.87 4.70 -16.95
N PRO A 131 7.46 5.91 -16.89
CA PRO A 131 7.95 6.50 -15.65
C PRO A 131 6.85 6.56 -14.58
N PRO A 132 7.00 5.93 -13.40
CA PRO A 132 6.00 5.98 -12.35
C PRO A 132 6.03 7.32 -11.62
N PHE A 133 4.96 7.61 -10.88
CA PHE A 133 4.93 8.70 -9.92
C PHE A 133 4.24 8.27 -8.62
N LEU A 134 4.69 8.82 -7.50
CA LEU A 134 4.07 8.64 -6.20
C LEU A 134 3.69 10.00 -5.62
N VAL A 135 2.42 10.15 -5.26
CA VAL A 135 1.92 11.34 -4.57
C VAL A 135 1.72 11.01 -3.11
N TYR A 136 2.44 11.71 -2.23
CA TYR A 136 2.22 11.65 -0.79
C TYR A 136 1.43 12.87 -0.36
N ALA A 137 0.35 12.68 0.38
CA ALA A 137 -0.48 13.75 0.91
C ALA A 137 -0.71 13.60 2.41
N SER A 138 -0.69 14.71 3.14
CA SER A 138 -1.00 14.82 4.56
C SER A 138 -1.90 16.02 4.81
N ALA A 139 -2.34 16.23 6.04
CA ALA A 139 -3.10 17.43 6.39
C ALA A 139 -2.29 18.73 6.27
N SER A 140 -0.96 18.69 6.23
CA SER A 140 -0.10 19.89 6.20
C SER A 140 0.44 20.22 4.80
N ASN A 141 0.66 19.20 3.94
CA ASN A 141 1.27 19.38 2.62
C ASN A 141 1.13 18.13 1.75
N TYR A 142 1.66 18.22 0.51
CA TYR A 142 1.89 17.07 -0.36
C TYR A 142 3.30 17.10 -0.94
N GLN A 143 3.75 15.94 -1.43
CA GLN A 143 5.01 15.76 -2.15
C GLN A 143 4.80 14.81 -3.32
N ILE A 144 5.38 15.14 -4.47
CA ILE A 144 5.36 14.29 -5.65
C ILE A 144 6.77 13.75 -5.85
N PHE A 145 6.88 12.44 -6.00
CA PHE A 145 8.11 11.75 -6.38
C PHE A 145 7.97 11.23 -7.81
N THR A 146 8.94 11.58 -8.63
CA THR A 146 9.06 11.16 -10.04
C THR A 146 10.53 10.84 -10.32
N PRO A 147 10.88 10.20 -11.43
CA PRO A 147 12.29 9.95 -11.79
C PRO A 147 13.16 11.20 -11.87
N GLU A 148 12.56 12.38 -12.08
CA GLU A 148 13.28 13.65 -12.17
C GLU A 148 13.78 14.15 -10.80
N ASN A 149 13.14 13.74 -9.70
CA ASN A 149 13.45 14.24 -8.36
C ASN A 149 13.69 13.13 -7.32
N CYS A 150 13.68 11.85 -7.76
CA CYS A 150 13.81 10.69 -6.88
C CYS A 150 14.58 9.58 -7.60
N ASP A 151 15.77 9.26 -7.11
CA ASP A 151 16.65 8.26 -7.73
C ASP A 151 16.05 6.85 -7.67
N GLU A 152 15.28 6.54 -6.63
CA GLU A 152 14.61 5.26 -6.43
C GLU A 152 13.49 4.98 -7.46
N LEU A 153 13.08 5.98 -8.23
CA LEU A 153 12.11 5.83 -9.32
C LEU A 153 12.75 5.86 -10.72
N LYS A 154 14.08 5.94 -10.82
CA LYS A 154 14.78 5.85 -12.09
C LYS A 154 14.80 4.43 -12.63
N ASP A 155 14.90 4.30 -13.94
CA ASP A 155 14.83 3.04 -14.68
C ASP A 155 15.82 1.98 -14.16
N ASP A 156 17.07 2.37 -13.91
CA ASP A 156 18.11 1.45 -13.43
C ASP A 156 17.76 0.89 -12.05
N PHE A 157 17.33 1.75 -11.13
CA PHE A 157 16.92 1.35 -9.79
C PHE A 157 15.68 0.45 -9.82
N LEU A 158 14.66 0.82 -10.60
CA LEU A 158 13.46 0.03 -10.76
C LEU A 158 13.72 -1.33 -11.40
N ALA A 159 14.68 -1.40 -12.33
CA ALA A 159 15.11 -2.67 -12.92
C ALA A 159 15.71 -3.61 -11.87
N ASP A 160 16.57 -3.11 -10.98
CA ASP A 160 17.13 -3.89 -9.88
C ASP A 160 16.04 -4.37 -8.91
N VAL A 161 15.08 -3.51 -8.56
CA VAL A 161 13.93 -3.87 -7.73
C VAL A 161 13.06 -4.95 -8.40
N VAL A 162 12.87 -4.89 -9.72
CA VAL A 162 12.16 -5.96 -10.45
C VAL A 162 12.88 -7.29 -10.34
N GLU A 163 14.22 -7.32 -10.38
CA GLU A 163 14.95 -8.58 -10.16
C GLU A 163 14.75 -9.12 -8.73
N GLU A 164 14.68 -8.26 -7.71
CA GLU A 164 14.32 -8.67 -6.35
C GLU A 164 12.89 -9.25 -6.27
N ILE A 165 11.92 -8.60 -6.93
CA ILE A 165 10.54 -9.12 -7.06
C ILE A 165 10.56 -10.52 -7.69
N LYS A 166 11.32 -10.73 -8.76
CA LYS A 166 11.45 -12.03 -9.40
C LYS A 166 12.06 -13.09 -8.48
N VAL A 167 13.04 -12.73 -7.64
CA VAL A 167 13.59 -13.66 -6.65
C VAL A 167 12.52 -14.12 -5.67
N GLN A 168 11.69 -13.20 -5.16
CA GLN A 168 10.58 -13.54 -4.26
C GLN A 168 9.55 -14.44 -4.94
N HIS A 169 9.18 -14.15 -6.20
CA HIS A 169 8.26 -14.99 -6.98
C HIS A 169 8.83 -16.38 -7.22
N ARG A 170 10.11 -16.52 -7.59
CA ARG A 170 10.77 -17.83 -7.77
C ARG A 170 10.74 -18.66 -6.49
N CYS A 171 10.90 -18.04 -5.32
CA CYS A 171 10.73 -18.77 -4.06
C CYS A 171 9.33 -19.38 -3.93
N THR A 172 8.29 -18.63 -4.29
CA THR A 172 6.90 -19.12 -4.30
C THR A 172 6.71 -20.22 -5.34
N GLU A 173 7.23 -20.04 -6.56
CA GLU A 173 7.15 -21.03 -7.63
C GLU A 173 7.85 -22.33 -7.23
N ASN A 174 9.03 -22.26 -6.63
CA ASN A 174 9.77 -23.43 -6.14
C ASN A 174 8.99 -24.18 -5.06
N LEU A 175 8.33 -23.50 -4.14
CA LEU A 175 7.47 -24.12 -3.13
C LEU A 175 6.28 -24.84 -3.79
N LEU A 176 5.62 -24.21 -4.76
CA LEU A 176 4.51 -24.80 -5.50
C LEU A 176 4.94 -26.01 -6.32
N GLN A 177 6.13 -25.97 -6.93
CA GLN A 177 6.68 -27.09 -7.70
C GLN A 177 7.14 -28.26 -6.81
N ALA A 178 7.64 -27.95 -5.60
CA ALA A 178 8.11 -28.99 -4.67
C ALA A 178 6.96 -29.70 -3.95
N ALA A 179 5.75 -29.11 -3.89
CA ALA A 179 4.59 -29.70 -3.24
C ALA A 179 3.72 -30.44 -4.25
N GLU A 180 3.52 -31.75 -4.05
CA GLU A 180 2.61 -32.58 -4.85
C GLU A 180 1.16 -32.46 -4.36
N THR A 181 0.96 -32.11 -3.09
CA THR A 181 -0.36 -31.99 -2.46
C THR A 181 -0.47 -30.69 -1.66
N LYS A 182 -1.71 -30.28 -1.38
CA LYS A 182 -1.99 -29.13 -0.52
C LYS A 182 -1.38 -29.29 0.89
N GLU A 183 -1.45 -30.50 1.43
CA GLU A 183 -0.95 -30.83 2.76
C GLU A 183 0.59 -30.69 2.82
N GLN A 184 1.30 -31.12 1.78
CA GLN A 184 2.74 -30.91 1.66
C GLN A 184 3.09 -29.42 1.57
N LEU A 185 2.37 -28.65 0.74
CA LEU A 185 2.56 -27.20 0.64
C LEU A 185 2.35 -26.50 1.99
N LEU A 186 1.29 -26.87 2.71
CA LEU A 186 1.01 -26.33 4.05
C LEU A 186 2.12 -26.66 5.05
N GLY A 187 2.74 -27.84 4.93
CA GLY A 187 3.89 -28.21 5.76
C GLY A 187 5.18 -27.45 5.45
N MET A 188 5.30 -26.86 4.26
CA MET A 188 6.45 -26.06 3.84
C MET A 188 6.33 -24.58 4.20
N VAL A 189 5.12 -24.11 4.53
CA VAL A 189 4.85 -22.70 4.83
C VAL A 189 4.54 -22.54 6.32
N ALA A 190 5.26 -21.66 6.98
CA ALA A 190 5.00 -21.26 8.37
C ALA A 190 4.19 -19.95 8.39
N PRO A 191 2.86 -19.99 8.57
CA PRO A 191 2.06 -18.78 8.60
C PRO A 191 2.32 -17.97 9.86
N ASP A 192 2.46 -16.66 9.72
CA ASP A 192 2.48 -15.75 10.86
C ASP A 192 1.04 -15.47 11.34
N PHE A 193 0.52 -16.32 12.20
CA PHE A 193 -0.83 -16.16 12.77
C PHE A 193 -1.00 -14.93 13.68
N LYS A 194 0.07 -14.18 13.96
CA LYS A 194 0.00 -12.90 14.66
C LYS A 194 -0.29 -11.74 13.70
N ASN A 195 -0.20 -11.98 12.39
CA ASN A 195 -0.50 -10.94 11.41
C ASN A 195 -1.96 -10.53 11.49
N ILE A 196 -2.20 -9.22 11.41
CA ILE A 196 -3.54 -8.62 11.52
C ILE A 196 -4.53 -9.14 10.46
N ILE A 197 -4.07 -9.62 9.31
CA ILE A 197 -4.94 -10.17 8.24
C ILE A 197 -5.80 -11.36 8.72
N TRP A 198 -5.37 -12.05 9.78
CA TRP A 198 -6.11 -13.18 10.33
C TRP A 198 -7.27 -12.78 11.25
N ASN A 199 -7.36 -11.51 11.62
CA ASN A 199 -8.38 -11.02 12.54
C ASN A 199 -9.73 -10.71 11.86
N GLU A 200 -9.76 -10.70 10.54
CA GLU A 200 -10.98 -10.40 9.77
C GLU A 200 -11.10 -11.30 8.53
N PRO A 201 -12.29 -11.80 8.23
CA PRO A 201 -13.54 -11.76 9.02
C PRO A 201 -13.49 -12.64 10.29
N PRO A 202 -14.45 -12.48 11.24
CA PRO A 202 -14.51 -13.30 12.45
C PRO A 202 -14.49 -14.79 12.12
N GLY A 203 -13.67 -15.56 12.85
CA GLY A 203 -13.48 -17.00 12.62
C GLY A 203 -12.41 -17.37 11.57
N TYR A 204 -11.90 -16.40 10.82
CA TYR A 204 -10.90 -16.66 9.78
C TYR A 204 -9.61 -17.26 10.35
N LEU A 205 -9.12 -16.72 11.49
CA LEU A 205 -7.96 -17.24 12.20
C LEU A 205 -8.18 -18.68 12.70
N ALA A 206 -9.36 -18.99 13.23
CA ALA A 206 -9.68 -20.32 13.71
C ALA A 206 -9.69 -21.34 12.56
N GLU A 207 -10.30 -21.00 11.44
CA GLU A 207 -10.30 -21.85 10.26
C GLU A 207 -8.90 -22.02 9.66
N ALA A 208 -8.11 -20.94 9.60
CA ALA A 208 -6.72 -21.03 9.17
C ALA A 208 -5.92 -21.97 10.06
N LYS A 209 -5.99 -21.87 11.39
CA LYS A 209 -5.33 -22.78 12.31
C LYS A 209 -5.78 -24.24 12.10
N ARG A 210 -7.09 -24.46 11.89
CA ARG A 210 -7.62 -25.79 11.57
C ARG A 210 -6.99 -26.37 10.30
N VAL A 211 -6.86 -25.57 9.25
CA VAL A 211 -6.26 -25.97 7.97
C VAL A 211 -4.80 -26.38 8.14
N TRP A 212 -4.06 -25.72 9.06
CA TRP A 212 -2.67 -26.08 9.40
C TRP A 212 -2.54 -27.13 10.50
N GLY A 213 -3.66 -27.73 10.96
CA GLY A 213 -3.64 -28.75 12.02
C GLY A 213 -3.21 -28.23 13.40
N LEU A 214 -3.44 -26.95 13.67
CA LEU A 214 -3.09 -26.27 14.93
C LEU A 214 -4.33 -25.94 15.80
N ALA A 215 -5.48 -26.52 15.49
CA ALA A 215 -6.71 -26.34 16.25
C ALA A 215 -6.86 -27.41 17.33
#